data_0627ee7072983b35f522936f791616b8
#
_entry.id   0627ee7072983b35f522936f791616b8
#
_cell.length_a   1.000
_cell.length_b   1.000
_cell.length_c   1.000
_cell.angle_alpha   90.00
_cell.angle_beta   90.00
_cell.angle_gamma   90.00
#
_symmetry.space_group_name_H-M   'P 1'
#
loop_
_entity.id
_entity.type
_entity.pdbx_description
1 polymer ?
#
loop_
_entity_poly.entity_id
_entity_poly.type
_entity_poly.pdbx_seq_one_letter_code
_entity_poly.pdbx_strand_id
1 'polypeptide(L)'
;MIHKLLKRPQAIIGLCLIAIVIVIAIAAPAFSPHDPELVNLSQKYAQPDAEYPLGTDQLGRCTLSRLLYGARYSIGISLPVLLILSVIGLIVGTFSACAGKKADHFITIVCDVFIAFPSLIIAIAVIGVLGNGLQNIAVSVVIATWAWFVRIVRSYSVQEMGKDYILAARISGCNTGKLVFRHLIPNILPQFLVYVSTGVASSIIMVSSFAFLGLGLPSGTPEWGAMLNDARTALYSHPELLIYPGLCIFVTAAGFNLFGEALRDILMPEEDSL
;
A
#
# COMPACT_ATOMS: atom_id res chain seq x y z
N MET A 1 -4.13 24.49 3.15
CA MET A 1 -3.43 23.24 2.84
C MET A 1 -3.48 22.95 1.33
N ILE A 2 -4.63 22.76 0.71
CA ILE A 2 -4.78 22.45 -0.73
C ILE A 2 -4.05 23.46 -1.63
N HIS A 3 -4.17 24.77 -1.38
CA HIS A 3 -3.48 25.81 -2.18
C HIS A 3 -1.94 25.74 -2.09
N LYS A 4 -1.39 25.27 -0.97
CA LYS A 4 0.06 25.04 -0.82
C LYS A 4 0.53 23.77 -1.56
N LEU A 5 -0.31 22.71 -1.58
CA LEU A 5 -0.07 21.49 -2.36
C LEU A 5 0.00 21.77 -3.86
N LEU A 6 -0.97 22.53 -4.38
CA LEU A 6 -1.05 22.87 -5.80
C LEU A 6 0.06 23.84 -6.29
N LYS A 7 0.89 24.38 -5.40
CA LYS A 7 2.07 25.17 -5.77
C LYS A 7 3.34 24.33 -5.90
N ARG A 8 3.33 23.09 -5.46
CA ARG A 8 4.51 22.20 -5.53
C ARG A 8 4.41 21.26 -6.73
N PRO A 9 5.39 21.27 -7.65
CA PRO A 9 5.34 20.41 -8.85
C PRO A 9 5.28 18.92 -8.50
N GLN A 10 5.98 18.49 -7.45
CA GLN A 10 5.95 17.10 -6.96
C GLN A 10 4.54 16.65 -6.55
N ALA A 11 3.78 17.53 -5.84
CA ALA A 11 2.40 17.24 -5.45
C ALA A 11 1.49 17.10 -6.67
N ILE A 12 1.64 17.98 -7.66
CA ILE A 12 0.83 17.97 -8.88
C ILE A 12 1.12 16.70 -9.67
N ILE A 13 2.41 16.38 -9.90
CA ILE A 13 2.81 15.18 -10.64
C ILE A 13 2.29 13.93 -9.92
N GLY A 14 2.54 13.82 -8.61
CA GLY A 14 2.07 12.69 -7.80
C GLY A 14 0.55 12.53 -7.86
N LEU A 15 -0.19 13.62 -7.70
CA LEU A 15 -1.66 13.61 -7.75
C LEU A 15 -2.19 13.23 -9.15
N CYS A 16 -1.56 13.74 -10.22
CA CYS A 16 -1.91 13.36 -11.59
C CYS A 16 -1.68 11.87 -11.85
N LEU A 17 -0.54 11.33 -11.42
CA LEU A 17 -0.25 9.91 -11.58
C LEU A 17 -1.26 9.04 -10.81
N ILE A 18 -1.54 9.39 -9.55
CA ILE A 18 -2.55 8.70 -8.74
C ILE A 18 -3.93 8.78 -9.40
N ALA A 19 -4.34 9.96 -9.85
CA ALA A 19 -5.64 10.16 -10.49
C ALA A 19 -5.76 9.33 -11.77
N ILE A 20 -4.73 9.31 -12.62
CA ILE A 20 -4.69 8.48 -13.84
C ILE A 20 -4.89 7.01 -13.48
N VAL A 21 -4.14 6.48 -12.50
CA VAL A 21 -4.23 5.06 -12.14
C VAL A 21 -5.58 4.71 -11.52
N ILE A 22 -6.16 5.59 -10.69
CA ILE A 22 -7.49 5.41 -10.12
C ILE A 22 -8.56 5.43 -11.22
N VAL A 23 -8.48 6.36 -12.17
CA VAL A 23 -9.40 6.43 -13.31
C VAL A 23 -9.31 5.16 -14.15
N ILE A 24 -8.10 4.68 -14.44
CA ILE A 24 -7.88 3.40 -15.14
C ILE A 24 -8.53 2.25 -14.37
N ALA A 25 -8.32 2.15 -13.06
CA ALA A 25 -8.87 1.08 -12.23
C ALA A 25 -10.41 1.07 -12.23
N ILE A 26 -11.05 2.25 -12.21
CA ILE A 26 -12.52 2.39 -12.24
C ILE A 26 -13.05 2.10 -13.64
N ALA A 27 -12.38 2.65 -14.65
CA ALA A 27 -12.82 2.59 -16.05
C ALA A 27 -12.43 1.28 -16.76
N ALA A 28 -11.63 0.41 -16.14
CA ALA A 28 -11.17 -0.84 -16.71
C ALA A 28 -12.29 -1.67 -17.39
N PRO A 29 -13.48 -1.88 -16.80
CA PRO A 29 -14.54 -2.64 -17.45
C PRO A 29 -15.09 -1.99 -18.73
N ALA A 30 -15.01 -0.66 -18.83
CA ALA A 30 -15.52 0.08 -20.00
C ALA A 30 -14.51 0.19 -21.14
N PHE A 31 -13.21 0.21 -20.81
CA PHE A 31 -12.12 0.39 -21.77
C PHE A 31 -11.35 -0.88 -22.11
N SER A 32 -11.67 -2.00 -21.47
CA SER A 32 -11.07 -3.29 -21.79
C SER A 32 -11.60 -3.81 -23.13
N PRO A 33 -10.73 -4.01 -24.13
CA PRO A 33 -11.17 -4.55 -25.45
C PRO A 33 -11.72 -5.96 -25.32
N HIS A 34 -11.16 -6.77 -24.43
CA HIS A 34 -11.49 -8.19 -24.23
C HIS A 34 -11.69 -8.52 -22.76
N ASP A 35 -12.30 -9.68 -22.49
CA ASP A 35 -12.26 -10.27 -21.14
C ASP A 35 -10.79 -10.57 -20.77
N PRO A 36 -10.30 -10.07 -19.62
CA PRO A 36 -8.90 -10.23 -19.21
C PRO A 36 -8.50 -11.68 -18.88
N GLU A 37 -9.48 -12.56 -18.66
CA GLU A 37 -9.27 -13.96 -18.30
C GLU A 37 -9.50 -14.92 -19.49
N LEU A 38 -10.04 -14.42 -20.61
CA LEU A 38 -10.36 -15.23 -21.77
C LEU A 38 -9.08 -15.78 -22.42
N VAL A 39 -8.91 -17.11 -22.34
CA VAL A 39 -7.78 -17.83 -22.95
C VAL A 39 -8.07 -18.12 -24.42
N ASN A 40 -7.13 -17.75 -25.29
CA ASN A 40 -7.17 -18.03 -26.72
C ASN A 40 -5.81 -18.51 -27.25
N LEU A 41 -5.55 -19.80 -27.13
CA LEU A 41 -4.24 -20.37 -27.51
C LEU A 41 -3.84 -20.18 -28.97
N SER A 42 -4.80 -19.91 -29.87
CA SER A 42 -4.50 -19.59 -31.28
C SER A 42 -3.84 -18.22 -31.45
N GLN A 43 -4.01 -17.33 -30.47
CA GLN A 43 -3.44 -15.99 -30.40
C GLN A 43 -2.26 -15.89 -29.40
N LYS A 44 -1.63 -17.02 -29.06
CA LYS A 44 -0.49 -17.04 -28.14
C LYS A 44 0.66 -16.17 -28.67
N TYR A 45 1.08 -15.19 -27.85
CA TYR A 45 2.14 -14.24 -28.20
C TYR A 45 1.90 -13.47 -29.51
N ALA A 46 0.62 -13.16 -29.83
CA ALA A 46 0.29 -12.32 -30.96
C ALA A 46 0.92 -10.93 -30.79
N GLN A 47 1.45 -10.42 -31.89
CA GLN A 47 2.05 -9.07 -31.92
C GLN A 47 0.94 -8.01 -31.78
N PRO A 48 1.30 -6.80 -31.32
CA PRO A 48 0.36 -5.68 -31.24
C PRO A 48 -0.31 -5.40 -32.60
N ASP A 49 -1.64 -5.34 -32.58
CA ASP A 49 -2.48 -4.99 -33.72
C ASP A 49 -3.73 -4.18 -33.28
N ALA A 50 -4.67 -3.94 -34.20
CA ALA A 50 -5.88 -3.19 -33.89
C ALA A 50 -6.83 -3.94 -32.94
N GLU A 51 -6.81 -5.27 -32.91
CA GLU A 51 -7.61 -6.11 -32.02
C GLU A 51 -6.93 -6.26 -30.65
N TYR A 52 -5.60 -6.43 -30.63
CA TYR A 52 -4.78 -6.58 -29.42
C TYR A 52 -3.72 -5.48 -29.33
N PRO A 53 -4.03 -4.26 -28.88
CA PRO A 53 -3.14 -3.09 -28.97
C PRO A 53 -1.78 -3.25 -28.29
N LEU A 54 -1.65 -4.10 -27.27
CA LEU A 54 -0.39 -4.47 -26.63
C LEU A 54 -0.04 -5.95 -26.81
N GLY A 55 -0.63 -6.59 -27.84
CA GLY A 55 -0.47 -8.01 -28.06
C GLY A 55 -1.13 -8.89 -27.01
N THR A 56 -0.70 -10.16 -26.97
CA THR A 56 -1.25 -11.19 -26.09
C THR A 56 -0.15 -11.89 -25.30
N ASP A 57 -0.52 -12.53 -24.21
CA ASP A 57 0.38 -13.28 -23.34
C ASP A 57 0.56 -14.77 -23.79
N GLN A 58 1.22 -15.58 -22.94
CA GLN A 58 1.49 -17.00 -23.18
C GLN A 58 0.24 -17.87 -23.30
N LEU A 59 -0.92 -17.39 -22.88
CA LEU A 59 -2.21 -18.06 -23.04
C LEU A 59 -3.12 -17.40 -24.07
N GLY A 60 -2.59 -16.41 -24.83
CA GLY A 60 -3.34 -15.65 -25.81
C GLY A 60 -4.35 -14.68 -25.21
N ARG A 61 -4.20 -14.30 -23.93
CA ARG A 61 -5.05 -13.31 -23.27
C ARG A 61 -4.60 -11.90 -23.64
N CYS A 62 -5.53 -10.96 -23.80
CA CYS A 62 -5.24 -9.57 -24.16
C CYS A 62 -4.42 -8.87 -23.08
N THR A 63 -3.19 -8.47 -23.40
CA THR A 63 -2.27 -7.81 -22.46
C THR A 63 -2.83 -6.47 -21.96
N LEU A 64 -3.43 -5.65 -22.85
CA LEU A 64 -4.03 -4.37 -22.46
C LEU A 64 -5.18 -4.56 -21.48
N SER A 65 -6.11 -5.48 -21.75
CA SER A 65 -7.22 -5.79 -20.87
C SER A 65 -6.74 -6.20 -19.47
N ARG A 66 -5.71 -7.05 -19.41
CA ARG A 66 -5.10 -7.52 -18.17
C ARG A 66 -4.42 -6.38 -17.40
N LEU A 67 -3.74 -5.44 -18.07
CA LEU A 67 -3.13 -4.28 -17.42
C LEU A 67 -4.17 -3.33 -16.81
N LEU A 68 -5.27 -3.08 -17.53
CA LEU A 68 -6.37 -2.23 -17.05
C LEU A 68 -7.03 -2.85 -15.80
N TYR A 69 -7.38 -4.12 -15.86
CA TYR A 69 -7.93 -4.83 -14.72
C TYR A 69 -6.91 -5.02 -13.59
N GLY A 70 -5.62 -5.13 -13.93
CA GLY A 70 -4.52 -5.19 -12.97
C GLY A 70 -4.50 -3.98 -12.04
N ALA A 71 -4.74 -2.77 -12.56
CA ALA A 71 -4.89 -1.58 -11.74
C ALA A 71 -6.00 -1.74 -10.68
N ARG A 72 -7.15 -2.31 -11.09
CA ARG A 72 -8.28 -2.53 -10.19
C ARG A 72 -7.97 -3.54 -9.09
N TYR A 73 -7.31 -4.66 -9.42
CA TYR A 73 -6.94 -5.68 -8.45
C TYR A 73 -5.81 -5.22 -7.53
N SER A 74 -4.72 -4.67 -8.08
CA SER A 74 -3.56 -4.24 -7.28
C SER A 74 -3.93 -3.11 -6.30
N ILE A 75 -4.67 -2.10 -6.74
CA ILE A 75 -5.15 -1.00 -5.87
C ILE A 75 -6.25 -1.49 -4.93
N GLY A 76 -7.19 -2.29 -5.45
CA GLY A 76 -8.33 -2.81 -4.69
C GLY A 76 -7.94 -3.71 -3.52
N ILE A 77 -6.76 -4.35 -3.56
CA ILE A 77 -6.21 -5.11 -2.43
C ILE A 77 -5.38 -4.19 -1.53
N SER A 78 -4.51 -3.37 -2.11
CA SER A 78 -3.52 -2.60 -1.35
C SER A 78 -4.12 -1.49 -0.50
N LEU A 79 -5.14 -0.77 -0.99
CA LEU A 79 -5.77 0.31 -0.23
C LEU A 79 -6.53 -0.18 1.00
N PRO A 80 -7.40 -1.21 0.94
CA PRO A 80 -8.03 -1.77 2.14
C PRO A 80 -7.02 -2.32 3.15
N VAL A 81 -5.96 -3.00 2.70
CA VAL A 81 -4.87 -3.46 3.57
C VAL A 81 -4.26 -2.30 4.33
N LEU A 82 -3.89 -1.24 3.62
CA LEU A 82 -3.30 -0.05 4.24
C LEU A 82 -4.27 0.64 5.22
N LEU A 83 -5.56 0.72 4.88
CA LEU A 83 -6.58 1.29 5.76
C LEU A 83 -6.67 0.49 7.07
N ILE A 84 -6.73 -0.84 6.99
CA ILE A 84 -6.76 -1.72 8.15
C ILE A 84 -5.50 -1.55 9.00
N LEU A 85 -4.32 -1.55 8.39
CA LEU A 85 -3.04 -1.33 9.06
C LEU A 85 -2.98 0.03 9.74
N SER A 86 -3.52 1.07 9.09
CA SER A 86 -3.59 2.42 9.63
C SER A 86 -4.48 2.49 10.87
N VAL A 87 -5.64 1.83 10.84
CA VAL A 87 -6.57 1.76 11.98
C VAL A 87 -5.95 0.98 13.13
N ILE A 88 -5.35 -0.18 12.86
CA ILE A 88 -4.65 -0.99 13.88
C ILE A 88 -3.52 -0.17 14.50
N GLY A 89 -2.68 0.46 13.67
CA GLY A 89 -1.58 1.31 14.12
C GLY A 89 -2.05 2.43 15.03
N LEU A 90 -3.08 3.19 14.62
CA LEU A 90 -3.62 4.28 15.43
C LEU A 90 -4.18 3.78 16.77
N ILE A 91 -4.99 2.73 16.77
CA ILE A 91 -5.63 2.24 18.00
C ILE A 91 -4.57 1.64 18.94
N VAL A 92 -3.80 0.67 18.45
CA VAL A 92 -2.87 -0.08 19.32
C VAL A 92 -1.65 0.77 19.67
N GLY A 93 -1.12 1.58 18.73
CA GLY A 93 0.03 2.44 18.98
C GLY A 93 -0.26 3.57 19.97
N THR A 94 -1.40 4.25 19.85
CA THR A 94 -1.82 5.29 20.82
C THR A 94 -2.16 4.68 22.16
N PHE A 95 -2.84 3.52 22.18
CA PHE A 95 -3.12 2.81 23.42
C PHE A 95 -1.83 2.42 24.15
N SER A 96 -0.85 1.86 23.44
CA SER A 96 0.46 1.50 24.00
C SER A 96 1.10 2.69 24.70
N ALA A 97 1.15 3.85 24.06
CA ALA A 97 1.75 5.06 24.64
C ALA A 97 1.01 5.60 25.88
N CYS A 98 -0.29 5.30 26.04
CA CYS A 98 -1.13 5.86 27.10
C CYS A 98 -1.45 4.89 28.25
N ALA A 99 -1.35 3.58 28.03
CA ALA A 99 -1.81 2.54 28.97
C ALA A 99 -0.84 2.25 30.13
N GLY A 100 0.30 2.94 30.16
CA GLY A 100 1.31 2.78 31.23
C GLY A 100 2.37 1.71 30.92
N LYS A 101 3.46 1.74 31.71
CA LYS A 101 4.70 1.01 31.42
C LYS A 101 4.52 -0.52 31.16
N LYS A 102 3.63 -1.18 31.90
CA LYS A 102 3.45 -2.65 31.76
C LYS A 102 2.77 -3.03 30.45
N ALA A 103 1.70 -2.32 30.08
CA ALA A 103 0.98 -2.57 28.83
C ALA A 103 1.84 -2.18 27.61
N ASP A 104 2.52 -1.04 27.69
CA ASP A 104 3.46 -0.59 26.68
C ASP A 104 4.59 -1.58 26.44
N HIS A 105 5.21 -2.10 27.51
CA HIS A 105 6.26 -3.10 27.41
C HIS A 105 5.77 -4.41 26.77
N PHE A 106 4.57 -4.87 27.15
CA PHE A 106 3.98 -6.08 26.57
C PHE A 106 3.72 -5.92 25.06
N ILE A 107 3.07 -4.81 24.65
CA ILE A 107 2.79 -4.54 23.24
C ILE A 107 4.09 -4.43 22.44
N THR A 108 5.11 -3.76 23.00
CA THR A 108 6.41 -3.62 22.35
C THR A 108 7.08 -4.99 22.15
N ILE A 109 7.07 -5.89 23.14
CA ILE A 109 7.59 -7.24 22.98
C ILE A 109 6.87 -8.00 21.87
N VAL A 110 5.54 -7.94 21.84
CA VAL A 110 4.77 -8.59 20.78
C VAL A 110 5.14 -8.04 19.41
N CYS A 111 5.22 -6.71 19.27
CA CYS A 111 5.67 -6.10 18.01
C CYS A 111 7.10 -6.54 17.64
N ASP A 112 8.02 -6.58 18.59
CA ASP A 112 9.41 -6.97 18.36
C ASP A 112 9.52 -8.42 17.87
N VAL A 113 8.69 -9.34 18.40
CA VAL A 113 8.60 -10.72 17.91
C VAL A 113 8.17 -10.75 16.44
N PHE A 114 7.14 -10.00 16.05
CA PHE A 114 6.71 -9.95 14.65
C PHE A 114 7.76 -9.31 13.73
N ILE A 115 8.41 -8.24 14.18
CA ILE A 115 9.43 -7.53 13.41
C ILE A 115 10.73 -8.32 13.26
N ALA A 116 11.02 -9.24 14.20
CA ALA A 116 12.20 -10.10 14.13
C ALA A 116 12.15 -11.08 12.95
N PHE A 117 10.96 -11.42 12.46
CA PHE A 117 10.82 -12.27 11.28
C PHE A 117 10.64 -11.42 10.01
N PRO A 118 11.26 -11.81 8.88
CA PRO A 118 10.95 -11.19 7.58
C PRO A 118 9.45 -11.30 7.29
N SER A 119 8.80 -10.16 7.00
CA SER A 119 7.35 -10.11 6.76
C SER A 119 6.89 -11.06 5.65
N LEU A 120 7.74 -11.27 4.64
CA LEU A 120 7.49 -12.24 3.58
C LEU A 120 7.31 -13.67 4.12
N ILE A 121 8.15 -14.09 5.08
CA ILE A 121 8.07 -15.44 5.67
C ILE A 121 6.78 -15.59 6.47
N ILE A 122 6.40 -14.59 7.26
CA ILE A 122 5.14 -14.60 8.01
C ILE A 122 3.96 -14.74 7.03
N ALA A 123 3.96 -13.94 5.96
CA ALA A 123 2.87 -13.97 4.99
C ALA A 123 2.77 -15.31 4.25
N ILE A 124 3.91 -15.92 3.86
CA ILE A 124 3.92 -17.26 3.25
C ILE A 124 3.31 -18.29 4.20
N ALA A 125 3.70 -18.25 5.49
CA ALA A 125 3.16 -19.16 6.49
C ALA A 125 1.63 -18.99 6.65
N VAL A 126 1.15 -17.75 6.70
CA VAL A 126 -0.29 -17.43 6.81
C VAL A 126 -1.06 -17.88 5.56
N ILE A 127 -0.56 -17.61 4.36
CA ILE A 127 -1.17 -18.06 3.09
C ILE A 127 -1.17 -19.59 3.03
N GLY A 128 -0.11 -20.25 3.49
CA GLY A 128 -0.02 -21.71 3.54
C GLY A 128 -1.13 -22.34 4.40
N VAL A 129 -1.60 -21.65 5.45
CA VAL A 129 -2.70 -22.09 6.30
C VAL A 129 -4.07 -21.70 5.73
N LEU A 130 -4.22 -20.46 5.24
CA LEU A 130 -5.50 -19.93 4.77
C LEU A 130 -5.85 -20.39 3.34
N GLY A 131 -4.85 -20.81 2.56
CA GLY A 131 -5.01 -21.10 1.14
C GLY A 131 -5.04 -19.87 0.25
N ASN A 132 -5.23 -20.10 -1.06
CA ASN A 132 -5.30 -19.04 -2.07
C ASN A 132 -6.60 -18.25 -1.98
N GLY A 133 -6.54 -16.95 -2.28
CA GLY A 133 -7.69 -16.05 -2.32
C GLY A 133 -7.28 -14.60 -2.11
N LEU A 134 -7.99 -13.67 -2.76
CA LEU A 134 -7.77 -12.22 -2.63
C LEU A 134 -7.82 -11.76 -1.17
N GLN A 135 -8.79 -12.25 -0.41
CA GLN A 135 -8.95 -11.93 1.00
C GLN A 135 -7.81 -12.50 1.83
N ASN A 136 -7.33 -13.70 1.50
CA ASN A 136 -6.26 -14.37 2.23
C ASN A 136 -4.91 -13.66 2.04
N ILE A 137 -4.63 -13.11 0.84
CA ILE A 137 -3.49 -12.21 0.65
C ILE A 137 -3.61 -10.99 1.56
N ALA A 138 -4.76 -10.29 1.53
CA ALA A 138 -4.95 -9.09 2.33
C ALA A 138 -4.73 -9.37 3.83
N VAL A 139 -5.32 -10.46 4.35
CA VAL A 139 -5.14 -10.89 5.75
C VAL A 139 -3.68 -11.22 6.03
N SER A 140 -2.99 -11.92 5.12
CA SER A 140 -1.59 -12.29 5.30
C SER A 140 -0.67 -11.08 5.36
N VAL A 141 -0.89 -10.09 4.48
CA VAL A 141 -0.13 -8.83 4.50
C VAL A 141 -0.39 -8.06 5.81
N VAL A 142 -1.64 -7.98 6.25
CA VAL A 142 -1.99 -7.32 7.51
C VAL A 142 -1.28 -8.00 8.69
N ILE A 143 -1.37 -9.33 8.82
CA ILE A 143 -0.72 -10.08 9.90
C ILE A 143 0.81 -9.94 9.85
N ALA A 144 1.39 -9.87 8.66
CA ALA A 144 2.84 -9.75 8.50
C ALA A 144 3.39 -8.34 8.82
N THR A 145 2.55 -7.28 8.74
CA THR A 145 3.07 -5.90 8.77
C THR A 145 2.46 -4.99 9.83
N TRP A 146 1.40 -5.42 10.54
CA TRP A 146 0.72 -4.59 11.53
C TRP A 146 1.65 -4.02 12.62
N ALA A 147 2.66 -4.79 13.05
CA ALA A 147 3.59 -4.40 14.10
C ALA A 147 4.41 -3.15 13.73
N TRP A 148 4.75 -2.98 12.46
CA TRP A 148 5.43 -1.78 11.97
C TRP A 148 4.56 -0.53 12.12
N PHE A 149 3.28 -0.60 11.77
CA PHE A 149 2.34 0.50 11.92
C PHE A 149 2.12 0.88 13.38
N VAL A 150 1.96 -0.12 14.25
CA VAL A 150 1.85 0.08 15.71
C VAL A 150 3.10 0.77 16.26
N ARG A 151 4.28 0.31 15.87
CA ARG A 151 5.56 0.85 16.35
C ARG A 151 5.76 2.31 15.94
N ILE A 152 5.43 2.67 14.71
CA ILE A 152 5.54 4.05 14.21
C ILE A 152 4.56 4.96 14.94
N VAL A 153 3.30 4.59 15.04
CA VAL A 153 2.29 5.40 15.75
C VAL A 153 2.61 5.53 17.23
N ARG A 154 3.09 4.44 17.86
CA ARG A 154 3.57 4.49 19.24
C ARG A 154 4.72 5.48 19.38
N SER A 155 5.69 5.47 18.47
CA SER A 155 6.83 6.43 18.51
C SER A 155 6.34 7.88 18.44
N TYR A 156 5.44 8.21 17.51
CA TYR A 156 4.84 9.55 17.45
C TYR A 156 4.07 9.89 18.70
N SER A 157 3.31 8.94 19.24
CA SER A 157 2.50 9.14 20.43
C SER A 157 3.35 9.39 21.68
N VAL A 158 4.44 8.65 21.87
CA VAL A 158 5.36 8.82 23.00
C VAL A 158 6.05 10.18 22.92
N GLN A 159 6.52 10.58 21.74
CA GLN A 159 7.13 11.89 21.52
C GLN A 159 6.15 13.02 21.84
N GLU A 160 4.90 12.92 21.40
CA GLU A 160 3.88 13.93 21.63
C GLU A 160 3.47 14.01 23.10
N MET A 161 3.37 12.86 23.78
CA MET A 161 3.05 12.78 25.22
C MET A 161 4.08 13.41 26.13
N GLY A 162 5.32 13.62 25.64
CA GLY A 162 6.40 14.31 26.35
C GLY A 162 6.32 15.83 26.32
N LYS A 163 5.40 16.43 25.57
CA LYS A 163 5.29 17.89 25.41
C LYS A 163 4.57 18.56 26.60
N ASP A 164 4.96 19.79 26.91
CA ASP A 164 4.50 20.57 28.06
C ASP A 164 2.97 20.81 28.05
N TYR A 165 2.36 21.02 26.87
CA TYR A 165 0.92 21.23 26.77
C TYR A 165 0.10 19.99 27.16
N ILE A 166 0.64 18.79 26.97
CA ILE A 166 0.04 17.52 27.43
C ILE A 166 0.09 17.45 28.96
N LEU A 167 1.22 17.86 29.54
CA LEU A 167 1.35 17.94 31.01
C LEU A 167 0.37 18.96 31.59
N ALA A 168 0.25 20.13 30.98
CA ALA A 168 -0.70 21.15 31.39
C ALA A 168 -2.17 20.64 31.31
N ALA A 169 -2.52 19.92 30.24
CA ALA A 169 -3.84 19.32 30.11
C ALA A 169 -4.13 18.29 31.22
N ARG A 170 -3.13 17.47 31.60
CA ARG A 170 -3.27 16.51 32.71
C ARG A 170 -3.46 17.22 34.06
N ILE A 171 -2.67 18.24 34.36
CA ILE A 171 -2.77 19.03 35.58
C ILE A 171 -4.15 19.71 35.68
N SER A 172 -4.71 20.13 34.52
CA SER A 172 -6.06 20.71 34.43
C SER A 172 -7.19 19.67 34.56
N GLY A 173 -6.89 18.41 34.91
CA GLY A 173 -7.89 17.35 35.13
C GLY A 173 -8.42 16.69 33.88
N CYS A 174 -7.73 16.80 32.72
CA CYS A 174 -8.12 16.11 31.49
C CYS A 174 -7.95 14.59 31.68
N ASN A 175 -9.04 13.81 31.47
CA ASN A 175 -8.97 12.37 31.51
C ASN A 175 -8.24 11.80 30.29
N THR A 176 -7.75 10.57 30.39
CA THR A 176 -6.94 9.91 29.34
C THR A 176 -7.68 9.84 27.99
N GLY A 177 -8.96 9.52 27.97
CA GLY A 177 -9.73 9.45 26.71
C GLY A 177 -9.81 10.81 26.01
N LYS A 178 -10.15 11.87 26.76
CA LYS A 178 -10.19 13.24 26.23
C LYS A 178 -8.80 13.70 25.76
N LEU A 179 -7.76 13.33 26.50
CA LEU A 179 -6.38 13.63 26.15
C LEU A 179 -6.00 12.98 24.82
N VAL A 180 -6.35 11.70 24.61
CA VAL A 180 -6.06 10.96 23.37
C VAL A 180 -6.79 11.58 22.17
N PHE A 181 -8.12 11.74 22.27
CA PHE A 181 -8.92 12.17 21.11
C PHE A 181 -8.83 13.66 20.80
N ARG A 182 -8.58 14.52 21.80
CA ARG A 182 -8.57 15.98 21.61
C ARG A 182 -7.17 16.57 21.49
N HIS A 183 -6.16 15.89 22.02
CA HIS A 183 -4.80 16.41 22.05
C HIS A 183 -3.79 15.52 21.33
N LEU A 184 -3.79 14.20 21.59
CA LEU A 184 -2.78 13.31 21.05
C LEU A 184 -3.00 13.02 19.56
N ILE A 185 -4.15 12.41 19.21
CA ILE A 185 -4.42 12.00 17.82
C ILE A 185 -4.36 13.19 16.85
N PRO A 186 -5.00 14.35 17.09
CA PRO A 186 -4.92 15.46 16.14
C PRO A 186 -3.50 15.98 15.89
N ASN A 187 -2.62 15.90 16.89
CA ASN A 187 -1.25 16.39 16.78
C ASN A 187 -0.28 15.39 16.12
N ILE A 188 -0.53 14.08 16.24
CA ILE A 188 0.25 13.07 15.51
C ILE A 188 -0.28 12.84 14.09
N LEU A 189 -1.52 13.24 13.82
CA LEU A 189 -2.19 12.98 12.53
C LEU A 189 -1.40 13.49 11.30
N PRO A 190 -0.77 14.67 11.31
CA PRO A 190 0.04 15.12 10.19
C PRO A 190 1.18 14.16 9.84
N GLN A 191 1.96 13.74 10.83
CA GLN A 191 3.06 12.77 10.66
C GLN A 191 2.54 11.42 10.20
N PHE A 192 1.42 10.99 10.78
CA PHE A 192 0.79 9.73 10.44
C PHE A 192 0.24 9.71 9.00
N LEU A 193 -0.39 10.80 8.52
CA LEU A 193 -0.87 10.91 7.14
C LEU A 193 0.27 10.85 6.11
N VAL A 194 1.42 11.46 6.42
CA VAL A 194 2.63 11.32 5.59
C VAL A 194 3.06 9.86 5.52
N TYR A 195 3.15 9.17 6.66
CA TYR A 195 3.53 7.77 6.72
C TYR A 195 2.55 6.86 5.95
N VAL A 196 1.25 7.10 6.08
CA VAL A 196 0.22 6.36 5.32
C VAL A 196 0.34 6.61 3.82
N SER A 197 0.60 7.85 3.40
CA SER A 197 0.72 8.19 1.97
C SER A 197 1.86 7.44 1.29
N THR A 198 3.03 7.36 1.93
CA THR A 198 4.16 6.57 1.42
C THR A 198 3.93 5.06 1.60
N GLY A 199 3.15 4.67 2.60
CA GLY A 199 2.75 3.29 2.87
C GLY A 199 1.94 2.64 1.75
N VAL A 200 1.21 3.42 0.92
CA VAL A 200 0.49 2.89 -0.25
C VAL A 200 1.44 2.24 -1.24
N ALA A 201 2.54 2.92 -1.57
CA ALA A 201 3.55 2.39 -2.49
C ALA A 201 4.14 1.06 -1.97
N SER A 202 4.51 1.03 -0.68
CA SER A 202 5.03 -0.17 -0.03
C SER A 202 4.01 -1.33 -0.04
N SER A 203 2.73 -1.02 0.20
CA SER A 203 1.65 -2.01 0.19
C SER A 203 1.43 -2.61 -1.19
N ILE A 204 1.45 -1.79 -2.26
CA ILE A 204 1.32 -2.26 -3.65
C ILE A 204 2.50 -3.19 -4.00
N ILE A 205 3.74 -2.76 -3.73
CA ILE A 205 4.93 -3.57 -4.00
C ILE A 205 4.86 -4.90 -3.24
N MET A 206 4.40 -4.89 -2.00
CA MET A 206 4.32 -6.09 -1.17
C MET A 206 3.26 -7.08 -1.69
N VAL A 207 2.07 -6.60 -2.01
CA VAL A 207 0.99 -7.42 -2.62
C VAL A 207 1.47 -8.01 -3.93
N SER A 208 2.04 -7.19 -4.82
CA SER A 208 2.56 -7.64 -6.11
C SER A 208 3.74 -8.61 -5.96
N SER A 209 4.58 -8.48 -4.92
CA SER A 209 5.65 -9.43 -4.63
C SER A 209 5.09 -10.81 -4.26
N PHE A 210 4.02 -10.88 -3.47
CA PHE A 210 3.38 -12.16 -3.15
C PHE A 210 2.74 -12.80 -4.37
N ALA A 211 2.03 -12.01 -5.18
CA ALA A 211 1.45 -12.46 -6.43
C ALA A 211 2.52 -12.95 -7.43
N PHE A 212 3.66 -12.25 -7.50
CA PHE A 212 4.83 -12.66 -8.30
C PHE A 212 5.43 -13.99 -7.85
N LEU A 213 5.37 -14.31 -6.58
CA LEU A 213 5.77 -15.62 -6.07
C LEU A 213 4.73 -16.72 -6.30
N GLY A 214 3.61 -16.38 -6.92
CA GLY A 214 2.50 -17.32 -7.16
C GLY A 214 1.67 -17.60 -5.92
N LEU A 215 1.72 -16.71 -4.93
CA LEU A 215 1.06 -16.90 -3.64
C LEU A 215 -0.27 -16.15 -3.60
N GLY A 216 -1.30 -16.85 -3.17
CA GLY A 216 -2.56 -16.29 -2.71
C GLY A 216 -3.55 -15.89 -3.79
N LEU A 217 -3.18 -15.66 -5.04
CA LEU A 217 -4.12 -15.35 -6.10
C LEU A 217 -4.54 -16.62 -6.87
N PRO A 218 -5.81 -16.72 -7.27
CA PRO A 218 -6.22 -17.73 -8.25
C PRO A 218 -5.43 -17.58 -9.55
N SER A 219 -5.11 -18.70 -10.19
CA SER A 219 -4.43 -18.69 -11.48
C SER A 219 -5.27 -17.93 -12.51
N GLY A 220 -4.62 -17.05 -13.26
CA GLY A 220 -5.28 -16.25 -14.29
C GLY A 220 -5.73 -14.86 -13.84
N THR A 221 -5.79 -14.57 -12.54
CA THR A 221 -6.15 -13.23 -12.04
C THR A 221 -5.27 -12.16 -12.67
N PRO A 222 -5.84 -11.12 -13.27
CA PRO A 222 -5.10 -10.06 -13.92
C PRO A 222 -4.57 -9.02 -12.91
N GLU A 223 -3.75 -9.45 -11.95
CA GLU A 223 -3.03 -8.57 -11.01
C GLU A 223 -1.60 -8.37 -11.51
N TRP A 224 -1.02 -7.17 -11.35
CA TRP A 224 0.26 -6.82 -11.96
C TRP A 224 1.42 -7.72 -11.52
N GLY A 225 1.49 -8.13 -10.25
CA GLY A 225 2.52 -9.07 -9.76
C GLY A 225 2.30 -10.48 -10.31
N ALA A 226 1.05 -10.93 -10.44
CA ALA A 226 0.70 -12.19 -11.06
C ALA A 226 1.05 -12.19 -12.57
N MET A 227 0.84 -11.06 -13.26
CA MET A 227 1.27 -10.90 -14.65
C MET A 227 2.79 -10.99 -14.80
N LEU A 228 3.57 -10.43 -13.88
CA LEU A 228 5.02 -10.58 -13.84
C LEU A 228 5.44 -12.05 -13.65
N ASN A 229 4.74 -12.78 -12.76
CA ASN A 229 4.98 -14.21 -12.58
C ASN A 229 4.69 -15.02 -13.84
N ASP A 230 3.53 -14.76 -14.45
CA ASP A 230 3.10 -15.39 -15.71
C ASP A 230 4.14 -15.18 -16.83
N ALA A 231 4.71 -13.99 -16.93
CA ALA A 231 5.66 -13.61 -17.98
C ALA A 231 7.10 -14.11 -17.75
N ARG A 232 7.44 -14.67 -16.57
CA ARG A 232 8.82 -15.12 -16.24
C ARG A 232 9.43 -16.05 -17.28
N THR A 233 8.65 -16.97 -17.81
CA THR A 233 9.12 -17.97 -18.79
C THR A 233 9.37 -17.36 -20.16
N ALA A 234 8.81 -16.18 -20.44
CA ALA A 234 8.94 -15.46 -21.70
C ALA A 234 9.92 -14.28 -21.65
N LEU A 235 10.71 -14.15 -20.56
CA LEU A 235 11.60 -13.01 -20.33
C LEU A 235 12.53 -12.68 -21.51
N TYR A 236 13.09 -13.71 -22.16
CA TYR A 236 14.04 -13.52 -23.26
C TYR A 236 13.36 -13.35 -24.63
N SER A 237 12.16 -13.89 -24.82
CA SER A 237 11.43 -13.85 -26.09
C SER A 237 10.44 -12.69 -26.17
N HIS A 238 9.83 -12.32 -25.04
CA HIS A 238 8.77 -11.30 -24.93
C HIS A 238 8.97 -10.45 -23.66
N PRO A 239 10.09 -9.67 -23.57
CA PRO A 239 10.39 -8.86 -22.38
C PRO A 239 9.32 -7.79 -22.10
N GLU A 240 8.59 -7.34 -23.12
CA GLU A 240 7.49 -6.38 -23.01
C GLU A 240 6.41 -6.83 -22.03
N LEU A 241 6.15 -8.14 -21.91
CA LEU A 241 5.15 -8.69 -20.97
C LEU A 241 5.54 -8.50 -19.50
N LEU A 242 6.83 -8.29 -19.19
CA LEU A 242 7.29 -7.91 -17.85
C LEU A 242 7.36 -6.39 -17.68
N ILE A 243 7.79 -5.69 -18.75
CA ILE A 243 7.95 -4.23 -18.71
C ILE A 243 6.63 -3.54 -18.42
N TYR A 244 5.54 -3.94 -19.08
CA TYR A 244 4.24 -3.29 -18.92
C TYR A 244 3.70 -3.32 -17.48
N PRO A 245 3.53 -4.47 -16.81
CA PRO A 245 3.07 -4.49 -15.43
C PRO A 245 4.09 -3.89 -14.46
N GLY A 246 5.40 -4.05 -14.72
CA GLY A 246 6.45 -3.42 -13.94
C GLY A 246 6.37 -1.89 -13.97
N LEU A 247 6.13 -1.29 -15.14
CA LEU A 247 5.89 0.15 -15.29
C LEU A 247 4.61 0.59 -14.57
N CYS A 248 3.54 -0.17 -14.61
CA CYS A 248 2.31 0.15 -13.89
C CYS A 248 2.54 0.20 -12.37
N ILE A 249 3.24 -0.78 -11.80
CA ILE A 249 3.64 -0.78 -10.38
C ILE A 249 4.52 0.41 -10.07
N PHE A 250 5.55 0.66 -10.89
CA PHE A 250 6.50 1.76 -10.69
C PHE A 250 5.81 3.12 -10.72
N VAL A 251 4.99 3.40 -11.73
CA VAL A 251 4.27 4.68 -11.88
C VAL A 251 3.32 4.90 -10.72
N THR A 252 2.62 3.85 -10.29
CA THR A 252 1.71 3.93 -9.14
C THR A 252 2.47 4.21 -7.85
N ALA A 253 3.54 3.48 -7.58
CA ALA A 253 4.37 3.68 -6.39
C ALA A 253 5.03 5.07 -6.39
N ALA A 254 5.56 5.52 -7.53
CA ALA A 254 6.14 6.84 -7.69
C ALA A 254 5.11 7.95 -7.44
N GLY A 255 3.89 7.80 -7.95
CA GLY A 255 2.81 8.76 -7.73
C GLY A 255 2.51 8.96 -6.24
N PHE A 256 2.32 7.87 -5.49
CA PHE A 256 2.06 7.93 -4.05
C PHE A 256 3.26 8.43 -3.24
N ASN A 257 4.49 8.08 -3.60
CA ASN A 257 5.69 8.58 -2.94
C ASN A 257 5.87 10.10 -3.16
N LEU A 258 5.76 10.58 -4.40
CA LEU A 258 5.86 12.02 -4.71
C LEU A 258 4.77 12.84 -3.98
N PHE A 259 3.56 12.31 -3.91
CA PHE A 259 2.48 12.94 -3.15
C PHE A 259 2.78 12.93 -1.65
N GLY A 260 3.27 11.82 -1.10
CA GLY A 260 3.63 11.68 0.31
C GLY A 260 4.77 12.63 0.74
N GLU A 261 5.81 12.79 -0.10
CA GLU A 261 6.89 13.76 0.13
C GLU A 261 6.37 15.20 0.13
N ALA A 262 5.56 15.56 -0.86
CA ALA A 262 4.98 16.90 -0.90
C ALA A 262 4.05 17.18 0.30
N LEU A 263 3.34 16.17 0.77
CA LEU A 263 2.51 16.25 1.97
C LEU A 263 3.38 16.44 3.23
N ARG A 264 4.49 15.73 3.33
CA ARG A 264 5.48 15.86 4.40
C ARG A 264 5.99 17.29 4.50
N ASP A 265 6.46 17.86 3.40
CA ASP A 265 7.03 19.21 3.35
C ASP A 265 6.03 20.32 3.75
N ILE A 266 4.72 20.06 3.61
CA ILE A 266 3.68 21.02 3.96
C ILE A 266 3.23 20.86 5.41
N LEU A 267 3.13 19.61 5.88
CA LEU A 267 2.64 19.30 7.22
C LEU A 267 3.76 19.38 8.27
N MET A 268 5.00 19.17 7.84
CA MET A 268 6.19 19.15 8.69
C MET A 268 7.28 20.02 8.02
N PRO A 269 7.06 21.34 7.90
CA PRO A 269 8.11 22.21 7.39
C PRO A 269 9.33 22.08 8.31
N GLU A 270 10.51 21.80 7.73
CA GLU A 270 11.75 21.91 8.46
C GLU A 270 11.79 23.35 9.00
N GLU A 271 11.91 23.51 10.31
CA GLU A 271 12.27 24.80 10.88
C GLU A 271 13.66 25.10 10.30
N ASP A 272 13.71 26.05 9.37
CA ASP A 272 14.99 26.58 8.89
C ASP A 272 15.81 26.90 10.13
N SER A 273 16.85 26.13 10.36
CA SER A 273 17.81 26.36 11.45
C SER A 273 18.39 27.73 11.23
N LEU A 274 17.87 28.72 11.98
CA LEU A 274 18.47 30.01 12.18
C LEU A 274 19.79 29.85 12.92
#